data_fbab95c7d9cb99554d3fc860b1a51773
#
_entry.id   fbab95c7d9cb99554d3fc860b1a51773
#
_cell.length_a   1.000
_cell.length_b   1.000
_cell.length_c   1.000
_cell.angle_alpha   90.00
_cell.angle_beta   90.00
_cell.angle_gamma   90.00
#
_symmetry.space_group_name_H-M   'P 1'
#
loop_
_entity.id
_entity.type
_entity.pdbx_description
1 polymer ?
#
loop_
_entity_poly.entity_id
_entity_poly.type
_entity_poly.pdbx_seq_one_letter_code
_entity_poly.pdbx_strand_id
1 'polypeptide(L)'
;MIIRRAKAFQHILENIPITIRDLELVVGSSTLAPRGCQTFPEFSYEWLEAEFDTVETRSADPFYISEQTKKELKEANAYWKGRTTSDLATAYMEPETLLDIEHNIFTPGNYFYNGVGHVTVKYGEVLEIGFSGIRKKAEDELASMKVSDGNYQTKSRFLEAVMISCDAAITYARRYAKLALEMAEKCSDPVRKKELLIIAQNCANVPEKGATGFYEACQSFWFVQQLLQIESSGHSISPGRFDQYMYPYYKKDLDSGKITREFAQELLDCIWVKLNDLNKCRDAASAEGFAGYSLFQNLIVGGQNEDGIDVTNDLSFMCITSSMHVFLPMPSLSVRVWNGSPHEFLIYAAELTRTGIGLPAYYNDEVIIPSLESRGLTLQDARDYNICLLYTSPSPRDRG
;
A
#
# COMPACT_ATOMS: atom_id res chain seq x y z
N MET A 1 4.52 11.05 -21.81
CA MET A 1 4.14 9.74 -21.24
C MET A 1 3.48 9.89 -19.87
N ILE A 2 4.08 10.63 -18.91
CA ILE A 2 3.61 10.73 -17.52
C ILE A 2 2.18 11.27 -17.36
N ILE A 3 1.79 12.31 -18.10
CA ILE A 3 0.41 12.85 -18.11
C ILE A 3 -0.61 11.79 -18.57
N ARG A 4 -0.24 10.95 -19.57
CA ARG A 4 -1.11 9.87 -20.03
C ARG A 4 -1.35 8.83 -18.92
N ARG A 5 -0.30 8.50 -18.14
CA ARG A 5 -0.42 7.59 -16.99
C ARG A 5 -1.32 8.19 -15.90
N ALA A 6 -1.12 9.45 -15.54
CA ALA A 6 -1.96 10.14 -14.56
C ALA A 6 -3.43 10.20 -14.97
N LYS A 7 -3.72 10.48 -16.25
CA LYS A 7 -5.10 10.46 -16.79
C LYS A 7 -5.70 9.06 -16.82
N ALA A 8 -4.92 8.02 -17.11
CA ALA A 8 -5.38 6.64 -17.05
C ALA A 8 -5.77 6.27 -15.61
N PHE A 9 -4.92 6.61 -14.64
CA PHE A 9 -5.20 6.43 -13.21
C PHE A 9 -6.45 7.19 -12.79
N GLN A 10 -6.59 8.45 -13.19
CA GLN A 10 -7.79 9.24 -12.95
C GLN A 10 -9.05 8.53 -13.50
N HIS A 11 -9.01 8.07 -14.74
CA HIS A 11 -10.12 7.37 -15.37
C HIS A 11 -10.50 6.09 -14.61
N ILE A 12 -9.51 5.32 -14.16
CA ILE A 12 -9.73 4.14 -13.31
C ILE A 12 -10.46 4.53 -12.03
N LEU A 13 -9.98 5.51 -11.29
CA LEU A 13 -10.54 5.92 -10.01
C LEU A 13 -11.93 6.55 -10.12
N GLU A 14 -12.24 7.19 -11.24
CA GLU A 14 -13.57 7.72 -11.53
C GLU A 14 -14.59 6.63 -11.86
N ASN A 15 -14.16 5.48 -12.42
CA ASN A 15 -15.05 4.47 -12.99
C ASN A 15 -15.00 3.10 -12.32
N ILE A 16 -13.93 2.75 -11.58
CA ILE A 16 -13.83 1.47 -10.88
C ILE A 16 -15.07 1.25 -10.00
N PRO A 17 -15.72 0.07 -10.03
CA PRO A 17 -16.81 -0.22 -9.12
C PRO A 17 -16.37 -0.13 -7.67
N ILE A 18 -17.21 0.48 -6.83
CA ILE A 18 -16.95 0.63 -5.40
C ILE A 18 -18.05 -0.04 -4.58
N THR A 19 -17.70 -0.53 -3.39
CA THR A 19 -18.63 -1.14 -2.45
C THR A 19 -18.24 -0.83 -1.02
N ILE A 20 -19.24 -0.79 -0.14
CA ILE A 20 -19.07 -0.82 1.32
C ILE A 20 -19.75 -2.10 1.78
N ARG A 21 -18.97 -3.03 2.31
CA ARG A 21 -19.48 -4.33 2.79
C ARG A 21 -20.11 -4.18 4.17
N ASP A 22 -20.89 -5.17 4.56
CA ASP A 22 -21.46 -5.20 5.91
C ASP A 22 -20.34 -5.15 6.96
N LEU A 23 -20.59 -4.38 8.02
CA LEU A 23 -19.70 -4.18 9.18
C LEU A 23 -18.35 -3.50 8.89
N GLU A 24 -18.05 -3.10 7.66
CA GLU A 24 -16.83 -2.31 7.41
C GLU A 24 -16.89 -0.96 8.13
N LEU A 25 -15.85 -0.66 8.92
CA LEU A 25 -15.60 0.65 9.53
C LEU A 25 -14.59 1.45 8.71
N VAL A 26 -13.55 0.80 8.18
CA VAL A 26 -12.58 1.37 7.25
C VAL A 26 -12.94 0.88 5.85
N VAL A 27 -13.30 1.81 4.95
CA VAL A 27 -13.86 1.47 3.64
C VAL A 27 -12.87 1.68 2.50
N GLY A 28 -13.09 0.95 1.43
CA GLY A 28 -12.25 0.95 0.23
C GLY A 28 -11.89 -0.46 -0.18
N SER A 29 -12.14 -0.81 -1.44
CA SER A 29 -11.77 -2.13 -2.00
C SER A 29 -11.39 -1.97 -3.47
N SER A 30 -10.40 -2.74 -3.92
CA SER A 30 -9.97 -2.75 -5.31
C SER A 30 -10.87 -3.60 -6.21
N THR A 31 -11.70 -4.46 -5.61
CA THR A 31 -12.65 -5.34 -6.28
C THR A 31 -13.96 -5.44 -5.50
N LEU A 32 -15.05 -5.79 -6.18
CA LEU A 32 -16.34 -6.02 -5.52
C LEU A 32 -16.33 -7.29 -4.66
N ALA A 33 -15.70 -8.36 -5.18
CA ALA A 33 -15.56 -9.60 -4.44
C ALA A 33 -14.48 -9.49 -3.36
N PRO A 34 -14.68 -10.06 -2.16
CA PRO A 34 -13.62 -10.19 -1.17
C PRO A 34 -12.44 -10.97 -1.75
N ARG A 35 -11.21 -10.51 -1.45
CA ARG A 35 -9.97 -11.14 -1.91
C ARG A 35 -9.85 -11.33 -3.42
N GLY A 36 -10.62 -10.57 -4.21
CA GLY A 36 -10.44 -10.51 -5.64
C GLY A 36 -9.12 -9.82 -6.01
N CYS A 37 -8.65 -10.02 -7.24
CA CYS A 37 -7.48 -9.34 -7.76
C CYS A 37 -7.80 -8.57 -9.04
N GLN A 38 -7.07 -7.49 -9.26
CA GLN A 38 -7.08 -6.75 -10.51
C GLN A 38 -6.05 -7.33 -11.48
N THR A 39 -6.28 -7.17 -12.77
CA THR A 39 -5.31 -7.45 -13.82
C THR A 39 -4.62 -6.17 -14.27
N PHE A 40 -3.38 -6.30 -14.72
CA PHE A 40 -2.54 -5.17 -15.15
C PHE A 40 -1.92 -5.51 -16.52
N PRO A 41 -2.74 -5.55 -17.59
CA PRO A 41 -2.31 -6.04 -18.89
C PRO A 41 -1.22 -5.18 -19.53
N GLU A 42 -1.03 -3.93 -19.09
CA GLU A 42 0.03 -3.05 -19.56
C GLU A 42 1.45 -3.56 -19.23
N PHE A 43 1.56 -4.46 -18.22
CA PHE A 43 2.85 -5.07 -17.89
C PHE A 43 3.04 -6.38 -18.62
N SER A 44 2.12 -7.32 -18.46
CA SER A 44 2.04 -8.60 -19.18
C SER A 44 0.67 -9.23 -18.98
N TYR A 45 0.18 -10.02 -19.93
CA TYR A 45 -1.13 -10.68 -19.85
C TYR A 45 -1.14 -12.10 -20.44
N GLU A 46 -0.19 -12.43 -21.30
CA GLU A 46 -0.17 -13.69 -22.04
C GLU A 46 -0.15 -14.91 -21.11
N TRP A 47 0.58 -14.82 -20.02
CA TRP A 47 0.63 -15.86 -19.00
C TRP A 47 -0.75 -16.16 -18.41
N LEU A 48 -1.57 -15.13 -18.15
CA LEU A 48 -2.91 -15.29 -17.60
C LEU A 48 -3.85 -15.97 -18.59
N GLU A 49 -3.81 -15.58 -19.87
CA GLU A 49 -4.61 -16.23 -20.92
C GLU A 49 -4.23 -17.69 -21.11
N ALA A 50 -2.94 -18.02 -20.99
CA ALA A 50 -2.46 -19.38 -21.05
C ALA A 50 -2.91 -20.24 -19.85
N GLU A 51 -3.14 -19.63 -18.71
CA GLU A 51 -3.52 -20.28 -17.46
C GLU A 51 -5.03 -20.22 -17.16
N PHE A 52 -5.87 -19.68 -18.02
CA PHE A 52 -7.32 -19.52 -17.76
C PHE A 52 -8.03 -20.80 -17.31
N ASP A 53 -7.60 -21.96 -17.78
CA ASP A 53 -8.22 -23.23 -17.44
C ASP A 53 -7.54 -23.95 -16.27
N THR A 54 -6.41 -23.45 -15.80
CA THR A 54 -5.62 -24.09 -14.71
C THR A 54 -5.53 -23.23 -13.46
N VAL A 55 -5.74 -21.92 -13.55
CA VAL A 55 -5.55 -20.97 -12.43
C VAL A 55 -6.45 -21.29 -11.23
N GLU A 56 -7.64 -21.87 -11.45
CA GLU A 56 -8.58 -22.24 -10.39
C GLU A 56 -8.15 -23.51 -9.64
N THR A 57 -7.44 -24.40 -10.29
CA THR A 57 -7.10 -25.74 -9.77
C THR A 57 -5.62 -25.89 -9.41
N ARG A 58 -4.81 -24.86 -9.63
CA ARG A 58 -3.37 -24.89 -9.32
C ARG A 58 -3.11 -24.99 -7.81
N SER A 59 -1.94 -25.50 -7.43
CA SER A 59 -1.56 -25.78 -6.04
C SER A 59 -1.37 -24.53 -5.18
N ALA A 60 -0.88 -23.44 -5.80
CA ALA A 60 -0.56 -22.19 -5.12
C ALA A 60 -1.44 -21.05 -5.60
N ASP A 61 -2.00 -20.29 -4.65
CA ASP A 61 -2.79 -19.08 -4.89
C ASP A 61 -3.84 -19.22 -6.02
N PRO A 62 -4.78 -20.20 -5.94
CA PRO A 62 -5.80 -20.38 -6.96
C PRO A 62 -6.78 -19.19 -7.00
N PHE A 63 -7.24 -18.83 -8.21
CA PHE A 63 -8.26 -17.81 -8.42
C PHE A 63 -9.36 -18.31 -9.34
N TYR A 64 -10.60 -18.04 -8.98
CA TYR A 64 -11.74 -18.29 -9.84
C TYR A 64 -11.87 -17.19 -10.91
N ILE A 65 -12.04 -17.58 -12.16
CA ILE A 65 -12.30 -16.67 -13.28
C ILE A 65 -13.53 -17.19 -14.05
N SER A 66 -14.62 -16.41 -14.05
CA SER A 66 -15.82 -16.78 -14.81
C SER A 66 -15.56 -16.76 -16.32
N GLU A 67 -16.32 -17.54 -17.09
CA GLU A 67 -16.23 -17.51 -18.56
C GLU A 67 -16.52 -16.11 -19.15
N GLN A 68 -17.41 -15.36 -18.53
CA GLN A 68 -17.65 -13.98 -18.90
C GLN A 68 -16.41 -13.12 -18.67
N THR A 69 -15.75 -13.25 -17.52
CA THR A 69 -14.51 -12.52 -17.21
C THR A 69 -13.37 -12.92 -18.15
N LYS A 70 -13.22 -14.21 -18.48
CA LYS A 70 -12.22 -14.65 -19.47
C LYS A 70 -12.45 -13.98 -20.84
N LYS A 71 -13.70 -13.86 -21.27
CA LYS A 71 -14.05 -13.17 -22.53
C LYS A 71 -13.69 -11.69 -22.46
N GLU A 72 -14.10 -10.99 -21.42
CA GLU A 72 -13.82 -9.57 -21.23
C GLU A 72 -12.31 -9.28 -21.16
N LEU A 73 -11.55 -10.14 -20.47
CA LEU A 73 -10.09 -10.05 -20.43
C LEU A 73 -9.45 -10.22 -21.80
N LYS A 74 -9.88 -11.22 -22.60
CA LYS A 74 -9.39 -11.41 -23.98
C LYS A 74 -9.66 -10.19 -24.85
N GLU A 75 -10.85 -9.60 -24.74
CA GLU A 75 -11.21 -8.38 -25.48
C GLU A 75 -10.35 -7.19 -25.08
N ALA A 76 -10.11 -6.98 -23.76
CA ALA A 76 -9.27 -5.92 -23.27
C ALA A 76 -7.79 -6.12 -23.60
N ASN A 77 -7.29 -7.34 -23.47
CA ASN A 77 -5.89 -7.72 -23.73
C ASN A 77 -5.52 -7.58 -25.21
N ALA A 78 -6.48 -7.73 -26.14
CA ALA A 78 -6.23 -7.56 -27.57
C ALA A 78 -5.61 -6.18 -27.91
N TYR A 79 -5.93 -5.14 -27.13
CA TYR A 79 -5.30 -3.83 -27.29
C TYR A 79 -3.81 -3.86 -26.89
N TRP A 80 -3.44 -4.67 -25.91
CA TRP A 80 -2.10 -4.69 -25.31
C TRP A 80 -1.10 -5.57 -26.07
N LYS A 81 -1.55 -6.37 -27.02
CA LYS A 81 -0.71 -7.25 -27.84
C LYS A 81 0.43 -6.46 -28.51
N GLY A 82 1.68 -6.81 -28.20
CA GLY A 82 2.88 -6.13 -28.69
C GLY A 82 3.11 -4.73 -28.10
N ARG A 83 2.45 -4.40 -26.96
CA ARG A 83 2.51 -3.06 -26.35
C ARG A 83 2.78 -3.10 -24.85
N THR A 84 2.97 -4.29 -24.30
CA THR A 84 3.25 -4.46 -22.88
C THR A 84 4.68 -4.09 -22.52
N THR A 85 4.96 -3.89 -21.24
CA THR A 85 6.33 -3.70 -20.77
C THR A 85 7.17 -4.95 -21.06
N SER A 86 6.57 -6.14 -20.93
CA SER A 86 7.20 -7.42 -21.26
C SER A 86 7.58 -7.50 -22.72
N ASP A 87 6.65 -7.20 -23.64
CA ASP A 87 6.92 -7.16 -25.10
C ASP A 87 8.10 -6.22 -25.42
N LEU A 88 8.07 -5.01 -24.82
CA LEU A 88 9.12 -4.02 -25.03
C LEU A 88 10.46 -4.51 -24.52
N ALA A 89 10.50 -5.06 -23.32
CA ALA A 89 11.75 -5.59 -22.73
C ALA A 89 12.32 -6.74 -23.57
N THR A 90 11.48 -7.69 -23.98
CA THR A 90 11.85 -8.82 -24.83
C THR A 90 12.40 -8.37 -26.18
N ALA A 91 11.79 -7.33 -26.79
CA ALA A 91 12.24 -6.80 -28.07
C ALA A 91 13.63 -6.15 -28.05
N TYR A 92 14.13 -5.79 -26.87
CA TYR A 92 15.48 -5.24 -26.65
C TYR A 92 16.52 -6.30 -26.24
N MET A 93 16.10 -7.54 -26.03
CA MET A 93 17.03 -8.63 -25.65
C MET A 93 17.69 -9.21 -26.90
N GLU A 94 18.97 -9.49 -26.81
CA GLU A 94 19.70 -10.22 -27.84
C GLU A 94 19.19 -11.68 -27.95
N PRO A 95 19.26 -12.32 -29.13
CA PRO A 95 18.78 -13.68 -29.32
C PRO A 95 19.43 -14.70 -28.35
N GLU A 96 20.71 -14.54 -28.04
CA GLU A 96 21.45 -15.37 -27.10
C GLU A 96 20.86 -15.26 -25.69
N THR A 97 20.50 -14.04 -25.27
CA THR A 97 19.85 -13.78 -23.96
C THR A 97 18.49 -14.48 -23.86
N LEU A 98 17.70 -14.42 -24.94
CA LEU A 98 16.40 -15.12 -24.98
C LEU A 98 16.57 -16.64 -24.91
N LEU A 99 17.58 -17.17 -25.59
CA LEU A 99 17.92 -18.60 -25.55
C LEU A 99 18.34 -19.04 -24.14
N ASP A 100 19.14 -18.23 -23.46
CA ASP A 100 19.58 -18.50 -22.08
C ASP A 100 18.40 -18.50 -21.10
N ILE A 101 17.42 -17.60 -21.28
CA ILE A 101 16.18 -17.58 -20.52
C ILE A 101 15.36 -18.84 -20.79
N GLU A 102 15.19 -19.23 -22.04
CA GLU A 102 14.47 -20.45 -22.46
C GLU A 102 15.11 -21.71 -21.83
N HIS A 103 16.43 -21.76 -21.74
CA HIS A 103 17.17 -22.84 -21.12
C HIS A 103 17.29 -22.74 -19.59
N ASN A 104 16.65 -21.75 -18.95
CA ASN A 104 16.71 -21.51 -17.51
C ASN A 104 18.13 -21.28 -16.95
N ILE A 105 19.04 -20.72 -17.76
CA ILE A 105 20.39 -20.34 -17.31
C ILE A 105 20.25 -19.18 -16.28
N PHE A 106 19.32 -18.27 -16.50
CA PHE A 106 18.90 -17.27 -15.53
C PHE A 106 17.45 -16.88 -15.75
N THR A 107 16.85 -16.25 -14.74
CA THR A 107 15.49 -15.72 -14.81
C THR A 107 15.53 -14.21 -14.84
N PRO A 108 14.88 -13.52 -15.80
CA PRO A 108 14.77 -12.08 -15.78
C PRO A 108 13.97 -11.61 -14.56
N GLY A 109 14.30 -10.43 -14.04
CA GLY A 109 13.62 -9.88 -12.87
C GLY A 109 12.11 -9.70 -13.09
N ASN A 110 11.32 -9.93 -12.05
CA ASN A 110 9.85 -9.83 -12.08
C ASN A 110 9.31 -8.50 -12.62
N TYR A 111 10.11 -7.45 -12.60
CA TYR A 111 9.70 -6.11 -13.08
C TYR A 111 9.50 -5.99 -14.59
N PHE A 112 9.89 -6.99 -15.37
CA PHE A 112 9.53 -7.08 -16.78
C PHE A 112 8.05 -7.45 -16.97
N TYR A 113 7.51 -8.18 -16.02
CA TYR A 113 6.15 -8.76 -16.08
C TYR A 113 5.18 -8.09 -15.13
N ASN A 114 5.68 -7.31 -14.18
CA ASN A 114 4.90 -6.68 -13.12
C ASN A 114 5.24 -5.19 -12.99
N GLY A 115 4.32 -4.44 -12.37
CA GLY A 115 4.54 -3.03 -12.05
C GLY A 115 5.53 -2.83 -10.92
N VAL A 116 5.91 -1.57 -10.73
CA VAL A 116 6.83 -1.16 -9.67
C VAL A 116 6.22 -1.40 -8.30
N GLY A 117 6.98 -2.03 -7.42
CA GLY A 117 6.72 -2.20 -6.00
C GLY A 117 7.95 -1.84 -5.18
N HIS A 118 8.10 -2.43 -3.99
CA HIS A 118 9.23 -2.20 -3.08
C HIS A 118 9.41 -0.72 -2.72
N VAL A 119 8.31 -0.09 -2.31
CA VAL A 119 8.31 1.31 -1.89
C VAL A 119 7.77 1.43 -0.47
N THR A 120 8.34 2.36 0.30
CA THR A 120 7.76 2.86 1.54
C THR A 120 7.26 4.27 1.30
N VAL A 121 6.01 4.52 1.61
CA VAL A 121 5.32 5.76 1.27
C VAL A 121 5.38 6.73 2.43
N LYS A 122 5.46 8.02 2.14
CA LYS A 122 5.46 9.10 3.14
C LYS A 122 4.03 9.38 3.61
N TYR A 123 3.41 8.39 4.26
CA TYR A 123 2.03 8.50 4.77
C TYR A 123 1.83 9.70 5.68
N GLY A 124 2.81 10.01 6.55
CA GLY A 124 2.73 11.13 7.48
C GLY A 124 2.42 12.46 6.80
N GLU A 125 2.98 12.71 5.62
CA GLU A 125 2.69 13.95 4.86
C GLU A 125 1.24 14.00 4.37
N VAL A 126 0.70 12.89 3.86
CA VAL A 126 -0.72 12.84 3.45
C VAL A 126 -1.64 13.00 4.67
N LEU A 127 -1.29 12.38 5.79
CA LEU A 127 -2.05 12.52 7.04
C LEU A 127 -2.06 13.96 7.56
N GLU A 128 -0.97 14.69 7.36
CA GLU A 128 -0.82 16.08 7.84
C GLU A 128 -1.53 17.09 6.93
N ILE A 129 -1.28 17.07 5.61
CA ILE A 129 -1.74 18.10 4.69
C ILE A 129 -2.76 17.64 3.65
N GLY A 130 -2.99 16.34 3.54
CA GLY A 130 -3.87 15.73 2.54
C GLY A 130 -3.39 15.90 1.10
N PHE A 131 -4.12 15.30 0.16
CA PHE A 131 -3.80 15.47 -1.27
C PHE A 131 -4.04 16.90 -1.77
N SER A 132 -4.92 17.68 -1.14
CA SER A 132 -5.06 19.10 -1.45
C SER A 132 -3.80 19.89 -1.14
N GLY A 133 -3.14 19.59 -0.01
CA GLY A 133 -1.88 20.22 0.37
C GLY A 133 -0.74 19.82 -0.57
N ILE A 134 -0.63 18.54 -0.95
CA ILE A 134 0.36 18.06 -1.92
C ILE A 134 0.12 18.70 -3.30
N ARG A 135 -1.14 18.73 -3.74
CA ARG A 135 -1.53 19.41 -4.97
C ARG A 135 -1.12 20.89 -4.98
N LYS A 136 -1.36 21.57 -3.85
CA LYS A 136 -0.96 22.99 -3.71
C LYS A 136 0.55 23.18 -3.78
N LYS A 137 1.35 22.31 -3.15
CA LYS A 137 2.82 22.33 -3.30
C LYS A 137 3.24 22.20 -4.76
N ALA A 138 2.62 21.27 -5.51
CA ALA A 138 2.91 21.09 -6.94
C ALA A 138 2.52 22.32 -7.78
N GLU A 139 1.38 22.93 -7.48
CA GLU A 139 0.90 24.16 -8.12
C GLU A 139 1.83 25.34 -7.86
N ASP A 140 2.26 25.55 -6.61
CA ASP A 140 3.18 26.63 -6.22
C ASP A 140 4.55 26.46 -6.84
N GLU A 141 5.08 25.24 -6.87
CA GLU A 141 6.35 24.94 -7.56
C GLU A 141 6.24 25.25 -9.05
N LEU A 142 5.16 24.79 -9.71
CA LEU A 142 4.93 25.07 -11.14
C LEU A 142 4.84 26.57 -11.41
N ALA A 143 4.17 27.34 -10.56
CA ALA A 143 4.04 28.79 -10.69
C ALA A 143 5.38 29.53 -10.49
N SER A 144 6.30 28.98 -9.72
CA SER A 144 7.63 29.55 -9.47
C SER A 144 8.63 29.34 -10.61
N MET A 145 8.38 28.35 -11.48
CA MET A 145 9.30 27.94 -12.54
C MET A 145 9.33 28.93 -13.69
N LYS A 146 10.51 29.13 -14.29
CA LYS A 146 10.68 29.93 -15.48
C LYS A 146 10.72 29.08 -16.74
N VAL A 147 10.01 29.47 -17.78
CA VAL A 147 9.99 28.79 -19.09
C VAL A 147 11.38 28.64 -19.69
N SER A 148 12.32 29.53 -19.34
CA SER A 148 13.73 29.49 -19.76
C SER A 148 14.56 28.40 -19.08
N ASP A 149 14.06 27.77 -18.04
CA ASP A 149 14.81 26.74 -17.31
C ASP A 149 14.94 25.46 -18.16
N GLY A 150 16.15 24.92 -18.28
CA GLY A 150 16.46 23.82 -19.19
C GLY A 150 15.60 22.56 -18.96
N ASN A 151 15.09 22.37 -17.74
CA ASN A 151 14.23 21.24 -17.36
C ASN A 151 12.74 21.59 -17.24
N TYR A 152 12.34 22.81 -17.62
CA TYR A 152 10.96 23.30 -17.46
C TYR A 152 9.92 22.32 -18.01
N GLN A 153 10.10 21.86 -19.25
CA GLN A 153 9.12 21.01 -19.91
C GLN A 153 8.93 19.63 -19.21
N THR A 154 9.99 19.06 -18.69
CA THR A 154 9.94 17.77 -17.98
C THR A 154 9.32 17.94 -16.60
N LYS A 155 9.76 18.95 -15.85
CA LYS A 155 9.27 19.24 -14.50
C LYS A 155 7.80 19.69 -14.51
N SER A 156 7.41 20.58 -15.41
CA SER A 156 6.03 21.06 -15.52
C SER A 156 5.06 19.90 -15.80
N ARG A 157 5.40 19.00 -16.72
CA ARG A 157 4.57 17.81 -16.99
C ARG A 157 4.49 16.85 -15.81
N PHE A 158 5.57 16.73 -15.02
CA PHE A 158 5.54 15.93 -13.79
C PHE A 158 4.61 16.55 -12.76
N LEU A 159 4.73 17.86 -12.50
CA LEU A 159 3.86 18.57 -11.54
C LEU A 159 2.39 18.55 -11.97
N GLU A 160 2.10 18.70 -13.26
CA GLU A 160 0.74 18.52 -13.80
C GLU A 160 0.21 17.09 -13.54
N ALA A 161 1.04 16.07 -13.74
CA ALA A 161 0.65 14.67 -13.47
C ALA A 161 0.38 14.45 -11.98
N VAL A 162 1.18 15.05 -11.07
CA VAL A 162 0.93 15.01 -9.63
C VAL A 162 -0.42 15.63 -9.30
N MET A 163 -0.75 16.81 -9.84
CA MET A 163 -2.04 17.46 -9.60
C MET A 163 -3.21 16.60 -10.08
N ILE A 164 -3.13 16.01 -11.27
CA ILE A 164 -4.16 15.09 -11.80
C ILE A 164 -4.34 13.88 -10.88
N SER A 165 -3.24 13.31 -10.38
CA SER A 165 -3.30 12.15 -9.49
C SER A 165 -3.90 12.49 -8.13
N CYS A 166 -3.61 13.67 -7.57
CA CYS A 166 -4.23 14.17 -6.35
C CYS A 166 -5.75 14.36 -6.52
N ASP A 167 -6.17 15.00 -7.61
CA ASP A 167 -7.59 15.22 -7.91
C ASP A 167 -8.34 13.89 -8.09
N ALA A 168 -7.70 12.90 -8.69
CA ALA A 168 -8.24 11.54 -8.87
C ALA A 168 -8.44 10.83 -7.51
N ALA A 169 -7.45 10.91 -6.62
CA ALA A 169 -7.54 10.33 -5.27
C ALA A 169 -8.67 10.96 -4.44
N ILE A 170 -8.80 12.28 -4.50
CA ILE A 170 -9.88 13.04 -3.85
C ILE A 170 -11.24 12.59 -4.40
N THR A 171 -11.36 12.48 -5.72
CA THR A 171 -12.61 12.04 -6.37
C THR A 171 -13.00 10.64 -5.93
N TYR A 172 -12.04 9.72 -5.83
CA TYR A 172 -12.29 8.36 -5.37
C TYR A 172 -12.87 8.33 -3.94
N ALA A 173 -12.26 9.05 -3.00
CA ALA A 173 -12.75 9.13 -1.62
C ALA A 173 -14.16 9.75 -1.54
N ARG A 174 -14.43 10.80 -2.32
CA ARG A 174 -15.76 11.44 -2.39
C ARG A 174 -16.84 10.50 -2.92
N ARG A 175 -16.49 9.55 -3.81
CA ARG A 175 -17.41 8.51 -4.26
C ARG A 175 -17.83 7.59 -3.10
N TYR A 176 -16.88 7.22 -2.21
CA TYR A 176 -17.20 6.46 -0.99
C TYR A 176 -18.04 7.26 -0.01
N ALA A 177 -17.77 8.55 0.16
CA ALA A 177 -18.60 9.42 0.99
C ALA A 177 -20.05 9.43 0.51
N LYS A 178 -20.26 9.58 -0.79
CA LYS A 178 -21.61 9.55 -1.40
C LYS A 178 -22.28 8.20 -1.20
N LEU A 179 -21.58 7.10 -1.48
CA LEU A 179 -22.12 5.74 -1.31
C LEU A 179 -22.53 5.48 0.14
N ALA A 180 -21.72 5.89 1.11
CA ALA A 180 -22.02 5.73 2.53
C ALA A 180 -23.28 6.52 2.96
N LEU A 181 -23.48 7.73 2.44
CA LEU A 181 -24.71 8.50 2.67
C LEU A 181 -25.93 7.81 2.08
N GLU A 182 -25.86 7.35 0.84
CA GLU A 182 -26.95 6.61 0.18
C GLU A 182 -27.33 5.32 0.93
N MET A 183 -26.33 4.63 1.48
CA MET A 183 -26.56 3.45 2.32
C MET A 183 -27.16 3.80 3.68
N ALA A 184 -26.69 4.89 4.32
CA ALA A 184 -27.23 5.37 5.59
C ALA A 184 -28.70 5.76 5.49
N GLU A 185 -29.12 6.38 4.37
CA GLU A 185 -30.53 6.73 4.13
C GLU A 185 -31.43 5.48 4.08
N LYS A 186 -30.94 4.38 3.54
CA LYS A 186 -31.69 3.12 3.38
C LYS A 186 -31.55 2.20 4.59
N CYS A 187 -30.60 2.46 5.51
CA CYS A 187 -30.31 1.61 6.63
C CYS A 187 -31.35 1.74 7.75
N SER A 188 -31.97 0.63 8.13
CA SER A 188 -32.95 0.56 9.22
C SER A 188 -32.32 0.35 10.60
N ASP A 189 -31.10 -0.20 10.65
CA ASP A 189 -30.35 -0.39 11.90
C ASP A 189 -29.75 0.96 12.34
N PRO A 190 -30.13 1.48 13.51
CA PRO A 190 -29.68 2.78 13.98
C PRO A 190 -28.17 2.82 14.28
N VAL A 191 -27.58 1.70 14.70
CA VAL A 191 -26.13 1.61 14.98
C VAL A 191 -25.38 1.69 13.67
N ARG A 192 -25.70 0.81 12.71
CA ARG A 192 -25.05 0.81 11.39
C ARG A 192 -25.26 2.13 10.64
N LYS A 193 -26.45 2.71 10.73
CA LYS A 193 -26.71 4.03 10.15
C LYS A 193 -25.77 5.11 10.68
N LYS A 194 -25.53 5.12 12.00
CA LYS A 194 -24.59 6.06 12.62
C LYS A 194 -23.16 5.83 12.12
N GLU A 195 -22.71 4.57 12.02
CA GLU A 195 -21.40 4.22 11.47
C GLU A 195 -21.25 4.71 10.03
N LEU A 196 -22.24 4.45 9.16
CA LEU A 196 -22.23 4.89 7.77
C LEU A 196 -22.16 6.42 7.63
N LEU A 197 -22.80 7.17 8.52
CA LEU A 197 -22.71 8.64 8.54
C LEU A 197 -21.30 9.11 8.94
N ILE A 198 -20.65 8.44 9.90
CA ILE A 198 -19.28 8.73 10.29
C ILE A 198 -18.32 8.39 9.12
N ILE A 199 -18.48 7.23 8.48
CA ILE A 199 -17.73 6.83 7.30
C ILE A 199 -17.87 7.87 6.19
N ALA A 200 -19.09 8.34 5.92
CA ALA A 200 -19.34 9.36 4.92
C ALA A 200 -18.59 10.66 5.23
N GLN A 201 -18.62 11.10 6.50
CA GLN A 201 -17.91 12.29 6.95
C GLN A 201 -16.39 12.12 6.81
N ASN A 202 -15.83 10.99 7.26
CA ASN A 202 -14.41 10.69 7.15
C ASN A 202 -13.97 10.71 5.67
N CYS A 203 -14.67 9.99 4.79
CA CYS A 203 -14.37 9.95 3.36
C CYS A 203 -14.55 11.29 2.64
N ALA A 204 -15.41 12.20 3.15
CA ALA A 204 -15.54 13.56 2.63
C ALA A 204 -14.39 14.47 3.06
N ASN A 205 -13.69 14.14 4.15
CA ASN A 205 -12.58 14.93 4.66
C ASN A 205 -11.23 14.38 4.20
N VAL A 206 -10.99 13.06 4.34
CA VAL A 206 -9.71 12.43 4.03
C VAL A 206 -9.83 11.48 2.81
N PRO A 207 -8.80 11.37 2.00
CA PRO A 207 -7.45 11.96 2.07
C PRO A 207 -7.33 13.33 1.40
N GLU A 208 -8.43 14.03 1.13
CA GLU A 208 -8.41 15.39 0.55
C GLU A 208 -7.67 16.35 1.46
N LYS A 209 -8.04 16.40 2.74
CA LYS A 209 -7.42 17.23 3.77
C LYS A 209 -6.62 16.37 4.74
N GLY A 210 -5.83 17.00 5.58
CA GLY A 210 -5.16 16.34 6.69
C GLY A 210 -6.18 15.73 7.67
N ALA A 211 -5.82 14.61 8.29
CA ALA A 211 -6.64 13.94 9.28
C ALA A 211 -6.72 14.78 10.58
N THR A 212 -7.89 14.83 11.18
CA THR A 212 -8.11 15.58 12.43
C THR A 212 -8.11 14.68 13.67
N GLY A 213 -8.19 13.36 13.49
CA GLY A 213 -8.21 12.37 14.56
C GLY A 213 -7.86 10.97 14.04
N PHE A 214 -7.86 10.00 14.97
CA PHE A 214 -7.34 8.66 14.68
C PHE A 214 -8.18 7.89 13.65
N TYR A 215 -9.50 7.97 13.69
CA TYR A 215 -10.35 7.28 12.72
C TYR A 215 -10.14 7.82 11.30
N GLU A 216 -10.07 9.15 11.14
CA GLU A 216 -9.72 9.76 9.85
C GLU A 216 -8.32 9.35 9.40
N ALA A 217 -7.34 9.29 10.32
CA ALA A 217 -5.99 8.83 9.99
C ALA A 217 -5.98 7.38 9.48
N CYS A 218 -6.74 6.47 10.11
CA CYS A 218 -6.92 5.10 9.66
C CYS A 218 -7.54 5.02 8.26
N GLN A 219 -8.60 5.79 8.00
CA GLN A 219 -9.24 5.84 6.69
C GLN A 219 -8.33 6.45 5.60
N SER A 220 -7.60 7.52 5.93
CA SER A 220 -6.65 8.16 5.02
C SER A 220 -5.50 7.23 4.66
N PHE A 221 -4.88 6.60 5.66
CA PHE A 221 -3.84 5.58 5.47
C PHE A 221 -4.31 4.48 4.52
N TRP A 222 -5.52 3.94 4.77
CA TRP A 222 -6.06 2.88 3.95
C TRP A 222 -6.31 3.31 2.51
N PHE A 223 -6.87 4.50 2.27
CA PHE A 223 -7.04 5.00 0.91
C PHE A 223 -5.71 5.14 0.17
N VAL A 224 -4.67 5.69 0.81
CA VAL A 224 -3.35 5.80 0.18
C VAL A 224 -2.81 4.43 -0.19
N GLN A 225 -2.84 3.47 0.75
CA GLN A 225 -2.38 2.10 0.51
C GLN A 225 -3.12 1.45 -0.66
N GLN A 226 -4.43 1.59 -0.70
CA GLN A 226 -5.26 1.02 -1.75
C GLN A 226 -5.01 1.68 -3.12
N LEU A 227 -4.91 3.00 -3.18
CA LEU A 227 -4.64 3.73 -4.41
C LEU A 227 -3.35 3.28 -5.09
N LEU A 228 -2.30 3.04 -4.31
CA LEU A 228 -1.04 2.51 -4.80
C LEU A 228 -1.19 1.08 -5.34
N GLN A 229 -2.02 0.26 -4.70
CA GLN A 229 -2.31 -1.10 -5.15
C GLN A 229 -3.19 -1.14 -6.40
N ILE A 230 -4.03 -0.11 -6.62
CA ILE A 230 -4.82 0.06 -7.85
C ILE A 230 -3.91 0.53 -9.01
N GLU A 231 -2.91 1.36 -8.73
CA GLU A 231 -2.03 1.91 -9.76
C GLU A 231 -1.02 0.89 -10.29
N SER A 232 -0.58 -0.05 -9.47
CA SER A 232 0.52 -0.96 -9.83
C SER A 232 0.28 -2.39 -9.36
N SER A 233 0.69 -3.36 -10.19
CA SER A 233 0.74 -4.77 -9.82
C SER A 233 1.93 -5.12 -8.91
N GLY A 234 2.84 -4.19 -8.65
CA GLY A 234 4.00 -4.41 -7.79
C GLY A 234 3.63 -4.80 -6.36
N HIS A 235 4.45 -5.61 -5.73
CA HIS A 235 4.30 -6.02 -4.33
C HIS A 235 5.24 -5.22 -3.41
N SER A 236 5.14 -5.46 -2.09
CA SER A 236 5.97 -4.78 -1.07
C SER A 236 5.77 -3.26 -1.04
N ILE A 237 4.51 -2.81 -1.19
CA ILE A 237 4.11 -1.44 -0.89
C ILE A 237 3.89 -1.38 0.61
N SER A 238 4.88 -0.87 1.32
CA SER A 238 5.03 -1.07 2.76
C SER A 238 4.53 0.12 3.57
N PRO A 239 3.71 -0.12 4.61
CA PRO A 239 3.30 0.92 5.55
C PRO A 239 4.48 1.63 6.25
N GLY A 240 5.62 0.96 6.43
CA GLY A 240 6.76 1.54 7.11
C GLY A 240 6.50 1.72 8.61
N ARG A 241 7.04 2.79 9.20
CA ARG A 241 6.98 3.09 10.64
C ARG A 241 5.60 3.56 11.07
N PHE A 242 4.63 2.66 10.97
CA PHE A 242 3.21 2.93 11.16
C PHE A 242 2.87 3.48 12.55
N ASP A 243 3.46 2.90 13.59
CA ASP A 243 3.25 3.32 14.96
C ASP A 243 3.74 4.75 15.24
N GLN A 244 4.65 5.29 14.40
CA GLN A 244 5.20 6.64 14.59
C GLN A 244 4.29 7.71 13.97
N TYR A 245 3.91 7.57 12.71
CA TYR A 245 3.11 8.61 12.06
C TYR A 245 1.62 8.56 12.43
N MET A 246 1.13 7.44 12.98
CA MET A 246 -0.24 7.30 13.47
C MET A 246 -0.41 7.72 14.93
N TYR A 247 0.64 7.61 15.76
CA TYR A 247 0.57 7.84 17.19
C TYR A 247 0.06 9.22 17.60
N PRO A 248 0.45 10.34 16.97
CA PRO A 248 -0.03 11.66 17.35
C PRO A 248 -1.57 11.78 17.26
N TYR A 249 -2.19 11.15 16.28
CA TYR A 249 -3.65 11.16 16.09
C TYR A 249 -4.35 10.30 17.16
N TYR A 250 -3.81 9.11 17.43
CA TYR A 250 -4.31 8.23 18.49
C TYR A 250 -4.23 8.89 19.86
N LYS A 251 -3.05 9.36 20.23
CA LYS A 251 -2.79 9.99 21.54
C LYS A 251 -3.71 11.19 21.77
N LYS A 252 -3.84 12.06 20.79
CA LYS A 252 -4.73 13.22 20.84
C LYS A 252 -6.18 12.84 21.10
N ASP A 253 -6.70 11.86 20.35
CA ASP A 253 -8.10 11.47 20.47
C ASP A 253 -8.36 10.67 21.76
N LEU A 254 -7.40 9.87 22.22
CA LEU A 254 -7.44 9.16 23.49
C LEU A 254 -7.45 10.15 24.68
N ASP A 255 -6.50 11.10 24.71
CA ASP A 255 -6.37 12.08 25.80
C ASP A 255 -7.60 13.02 25.89
N SER A 256 -8.25 13.30 24.77
CA SER A 256 -9.48 14.09 24.73
C SER A 256 -10.74 13.27 25.01
N GLY A 257 -10.64 11.95 25.19
CA GLY A 257 -11.79 11.05 25.36
C GLY A 257 -12.68 10.91 24.13
N LYS A 258 -12.17 11.29 22.95
CA LYS A 258 -12.89 11.17 21.68
C LYS A 258 -12.90 9.73 21.16
N ILE A 259 -11.88 8.95 21.50
CA ILE A 259 -11.78 7.53 21.19
C ILE A 259 -11.43 6.72 22.45
N THR A 260 -11.90 5.48 22.53
CA THR A 260 -11.43 4.52 23.54
C THR A 260 -10.31 3.66 22.96
N ARG A 261 -9.53 3.03 23.85
CA ARG A 261 -8.46 2.11 23.43
C ARG A 261 -9.02 0.91 22.65
N GLU A 262 -10.17 0.39 23.10
CA GLU A 262 -10.86 -0.76 22.50
C GLU A 262 -11.32 -0.43 21.07
N PHE A 263 -11.95 0.73 20.86
CA PHE A 263 -12.38 1.14 19.53
C PHE A 263 -11.18 1.46 18.61
N ALA A 264 -10.10 2.02 19.15
CA ALA A 264 -8.87 2.20 18.39
C ALA A 264 -8.26 0.85 17.95
N GLN A 265 -8.30 -0.17 18.83
CA GLN A 265 -7.87 -1.53 18.51
C GLN A 265 -8.76 -2.14 17.40
N GLU A 266 -10.06 -1.97 17.48
CA GLU A 266 -11.00 -2.43 16.45
C GLU A 266 -10.70 -1.81 15.08
N LEU A 267 -10.38 -0.51 15.01
CA LEU A 267 -9.98 0.15 13.77
C LEU A 267 -8.68 -0.43 13.20
N LEU A 268 -7.71 -0.74 14.05
CA LEU A 268 -6.47 -1.42 13.62
C LEU A 268 -6.76 -2.82 13.11
N ASP A 269 -7.59 -3.60 13.80
CA ASP A 269 -7.98 -4.95 13.37
C ASP A 269 -8.69 -4.90 12.00
N CYS A 270 -9.52 -3.88 11.77
CA CYS A 270 -10.12 -3.61 10.44
C CYS A 270 -9.03 -3.36 9.38
N ILE A 271 -7.99 -2.58 9.68
CA ILE A 271 -6.86 -2.35 8.75
C ILE A 271 -6.14 -3.67 8.45
N TRP A 272 -5.89 -4.52 9.47
CA TRP A 272 -5.28 -5.83 9.26
C TRP A 272 -6.10 -6.72 8.33
N VAL A 273 -7.42 -6.76 8.52
CA VAL A 273 -8.33 -7.47 7.60
C VAL A 273 -8.22 -6.90 6.18
N LYS A 274 -8.22 -5.57 6.05
CA LYS A 274 -8.09 -4.89 4.75
C LYS A 274 -6.77 -5.18 4.03
N LEU A 275 -5.66 -5.22 4.75
CA LEU A 275 -4.36 -5.57 4.17
C LEU A 275 -4.33 -7.02 3.63
N ASN A 276 -5.14 -7.92 4.19
CA ASN A 276 -5.33 -9.29 3.70
C ASN A 276 -6.40 -9.41 2.60
N ASP A 277 -7.25 -8.41 2.41
CA ASP A 277 -8.22 -8.38 1.29
C ASP A 277 -7.55 -8.03 -0.05
N LEU A 278 -6.37 -7.41 -0.02
CA LEU A 278 -5.57 -7.11 -1.21
C LEU A 278 -4.91 -8.37 -1.76
N ASN A 279 -5.11 -8.65 -3.03
CA ASN A 279 -4.49 -9.76 -3.74
C ASN A 279 -3.95 -9.34 -5.11
N LYS A 280 -2.97 -10.09 -5.58
CA LYS A 280 -2.44 -9.97 -6.95
C LYS A 280 -2.34 -11.36 -7.57
N CYS A 281 -2.96 -11.53 -8.73
CA CYS A 281 -2.81 -12.73 -9.52
C CYS A 281 -1.43 -12.74 -10.16
N ARG A 282 -0.75 -13.88 -10.08
CA ARG A 282 0.58 -14.12 -10.65
C ARG A 282 0.54 -15.39 -11.49
N ASP A 283 1.49 -15.54 -12.39
CA ASP A 283 1.72 -16.81 -13.08
C ASP A 283 2.00 -17.94 -12.09
N ALA A 284 1.83 -19.20 -12.53
CA ALA A 284 1.94 -20.36 -11.66
C ALA A 284 3.31 -20.50 -10.97
N ALA A 285 4.40 -20.22 -11.68
CA ALA A 285 5.74 -20.32 -11.12
C ALA A 285 6.00 -19.25 -10.04
N SER A 286 5.56 -18.02 -10.29
CA SER A 286 5.61 -16.93 -9.30
C SER A 286 4.70 -17.21 -8.10
N ALA A 287 3.51 -17.80 -8.33
CA ALA A 287 2.59 -18.17 -7.26
C ALA A 287 3.19 -19.25 -6.35
N GLU A 288 3.89 -20.26 -6.88
CA GLU A 288 4.59 -21.25 -6.06
C GLU A 288 5.72 -20.64 -5.22
N GLY A 289 6.47 -19.68 -5.77
CA GLY A 289 7.52 -18.98 -5.05
C GLY A 289 7.03 -18.04 -3.94
N PHE A 290 5.79 -17.56 -4.03
CA PHE A 290 5.19 -16.60 -3.10
C PHE A 290 3.88 -17.08 -2.49
N ALA A 291 3.69 -18.41 -2.37
CA ALA A 291 2.46 -19.02 -1.91
C ALA A 291 1.89 -18.38 -0.64
N GLY A 292 0.54 -18.35 -0.53
CA GLY A 292 -0.19 -17.79 0.60
C GLY A 292 -0.73 -16.38 0.36
N TYR A 293 -0.82 -15.93 -0.89
CA TYR A 293 -1.33 -14.61 -1.30
C TYR A 293 -0.57 -13.43 -0.67
N SER A 294 0.69 -13.62 -0.32
CA SER A 294 1.48 -12.60 0.35
C SER A 294 1.83 -11.45 -0.60
N LEU A 295 1.61 -10.21 -0.14
CA LEU A 295 2.02 -8.99 -0.81
C LEU A 295 3.23 -8.33 -0.16
N PHE A 296 3.76 -8.89 0.93
CA PHE A 296 4.93 -8.39 1.65
C PHE A 296 4.81 -6.91 2.04
N GLN A 297 3.65 -6.54 2.61
CA GLN A 297 3.37 -5.19 3.08
C GLN A 297 4.00 -5.01 4.47
N ASN A 298 5.27 -4.60 4.54
CA ASN A 298 5.98 -4.45 5.81
C ASN A 298 5.45 -3.28 6.62
N LEU A 299 4.99 -3.58 7.83
CA LEU A 299 4.59 -2.62 8.83
C LEU A 299 5.58 -2.70 10.00
N ILE A 300 6.16 -1.59 10.39
CA ILE A 300 7.27 -1.53 11.35
C ILE A 300 6.79 -0.89 12.62
N VAL A 301 7.21 -1.45 13.76
CA VAL A 301 6.96 -0.89 15.09
C VAL A 301 8.23 -0.88 15.93
N GLY A 302 8.31 0.06 16.89
CA GLY A 302 9.45 0.22 17.81
C GLY A 302 10.68 0.85 17.18
N GLY A 303 11.83 0.61 17.79
CA GLY A 303 13.14 1.15 17.38
C GLY A 303 13.44 2.55 17.88
N GLN A 304 14.40 3.20 17.27
CA GLN A 304 14.89 4.54 17.63
C GLN A 304 14.32 5.61 16.69
N ASN A 305 14.24 6.85 17.20
CA ASN A 305 14.11 8.05 16.36
C ASN A 305 15.49 8.54 15.87
N GLU A 306 15.49 9.65 15.14
CA GLU A 306 16.71 10.30 14.61
C GLU A 306 17.73 10.67 15.73
N ASP A 307 17.25 10.97 16.95
CA ASP A 307 18.06 11.33 18.10
C ASP A 307 18.61 10.12 18.88
N GLY A 308 18.23 8.90 18.52
CA GLY A 308 18.64 7.68 19.21
C GLY A 308 17.86 7.40 20.48
N ILE A 309 16.62 7.89 20.56
CA ILE A 309 15.70 7.67 21.69
C ILE A 309 14.70 6.58 21.28
N ASP A 310 14.39 5.67 22.20
CA ASP A 310 13.35 4.67 21.98
C ASP A 310 11.99 5.32 21.73
N VAL A 311 11.29 4.82 20.72
CA VAL A 311 9.98 5.37 20.32
C VAL A 311 8.87 4.34 20.36
N THR A 312 9.08 3.25 21.08
CA THR A 312 8.02 2.29 21.37
C THR A 312 6.87 3.00 22.08
N ASN A 313 5.65 2.80 21.62
CA ASN A 313 4.47 3.47 22.15
C ASN A 313 3.26 2.51 22.18
N ASP A 314 2.09 2.97 22.64
CA ASP A 314 0.89 2.14 22.74
C ASP A 314 0.52 1.47 21.41
N LEU A 315 0.63 2.17 20.27
CA LEU A 315 0.33 1.59 18.96
C LEU A 315 1.32 0.48 18.58
N SER A 316 2.57 0.52 19.08
CA SER A 316 3.52 -0.57 18.85
C SER A 316 2.99 -1.89 19.42
N PHE A 317 2.41 -1.87 20.61
CA PHE A 317 1.75 -3.04 21.23
C PHE A 317 0.44 -3.39 20.51
N MET A 318 -0.38 -2.40 20.19
CA MET A 318 -1.67 -2.61 19.54
C MET A 318 -1.53 -3.24 18.13
N CYS A 319 -0.48 -2.90 17.38
CA CYS A 319 -0.15 -3.55 16.11
C CYS A 319 0.19 -5.04 16.27
N ILE A 320 0.95 -5.38 17.31
CA ILE A 320 1.22 -6.78 17.68
C ILE A 320 -0.10 -7.49 18.05
N THR A 321 -0.94 -6.83 18.85
CA THR A 321 -2.27 -7.33 19.22
C THR A 321 -3.13 -7.62 17.98
N SER A 322 -3.20 -6.70 17.01
CA SER A 322 -3.95 -6.93 15.76
C SER A 322 -3.45 -8.15 14.99
N SER A 323 -2.14 -8.39 14.98
CA SER A 323 -1.58 -9.61 14.36
C SER A 323 -2.01 -10.89 15.09
N MET A 324 -2.17 -10.84 16.43
CA MET A 324 -2.69 -11.97 17.21
C MET A 324 -4.21 -12.16 16.99
N HIS A 325 -4.99 -11.06 16.93
CA HIS A 325 -6.45 -11.11 16.76
C HIS A 325 -6.83 -11.64 15.39
N VAL A 326 -6.28 -11.07 14.33
CA VAL A 326 -6.64 -11.35 12.95
C VAL A 326 -6.00 -12.67 12.49
N PHE A 327 -4.81 -12.98 12.95
CA PHE A 327 -4.06 -14.20 12.68
C PHE A 327 -3.94 -14.55 11.19
N LEU A 328 -3.59 -13.54 10.38
CA LEU A 328 -3.38 -13.63 8.93
C LEU A 328 -1.98 -13.12 8.55
N PRO A 329 -1.43 -13.51 7.38
CA PRO A 329 -0.03 -13.23 7.04
C PRO A 329 0.29 -11.75 6.78
N MET A 330 -0.73 -10.88 6.58
CA MET A 330 -0.52 -9.47 6.33
C MET A 330 -1.09 -8.59 7.45
N PRO A 331 -0.42 -7.47 7.74
CA PRO A 331 0.87 -7.02 7.23
C PRO A 331 2.03 -7.93 7.66
N SER A 332 3.13 -7.90 6.91
CA SER A 332 4.40 -8.50 7.35
C SER A 332 4.95 -7.63 8.48
N LEU A 333 4.56 -7.96 9.73
CA LEU A 333 4.93 -7.17 10.90
C LEU A 333 6.42 -7.29 11.18
N SER A 334 7.10 -6.17 11.33
CA SER A 334 8.51 -6.04 11.65
C SER A 334 8.70 -5.27 12.95
N VAL A 335 9.50 -5.80 13.83
CA VAL A 335 9.85 -5.18 15.13
C VAL A 335 11.30 -4.74 15.07
N ARG A 336 11.54 -3.44 15.24
CA ARG A 336 12.89 -2.93 15.43
C ARG A 336 13.27 -3.04 16.89
N VAL A 337 14.43 -3.64 17.15
CA VAL A 337 14.96 -3.89 18.49
C VAL A 337 16.36 -3.31 18.64
N TRP A 338 16.70 -2.89 19.86
CA TRP A 338 18.00 -2.38 20.26
C TRP A 338 18.19 -2.48 21.77
N ASN A 339 19.35 -2.16 22.30
CA ASN A 339 19.66 -2.26 23.74
C ASN A 339 18.75 -1.39 24.62
N GLY A 340 18.18 -0.30 24.09
CA GLY A 340 17.25 0.57 24.82
C GLY A 340 15.77 0.18 24.66
N SER A 341 15.43 -0.88 23.91
CA SER A 341 14.04 -1.32 23.77
C SER A 341 13.44 -1.75 25.11
N PRO A 342 12.18 -1.34 25.44
CA PRO A 342 11.52 -1.75 26.67
C PRO A 342 11.40 -3.28 26.77
N HIS A 343 11.75 -3.85 27.91
CA HIS A 343 11.73 -5.29 28.11
C HIS A 343 10.34 -5.91 27.91
N GLU A 344 9.30 -5.23 28.39
CA GLU A 344 7.91 -5.63 28.18
C GLU A 344 7.51 -5.68 26.69
N PHE A 345 8.05 -4.78 25.86
CA PHE A 345 7.80 -4.79 24.43
C PHE A 345 8.45 -6.01 23.75
N LEU A 346 9.68 -6.34 24.16
CA LEU A 346 10.37 -7.53 23.66
C LEU A 346 9.64 -8.82 24.03
N ILE A 347 9.15 -8.92 25.29
CA ILE A 347 8.33 -10.05 25.73
C ILE A 347 7.05 -10.13 24.90
N TYR A 348 6.36 -9.02 24.70
CA TYR A 348 5.10 -8.99 23.95
C TYR A 348 5.28 -9.39 22.49
N ALA A 349 6.37 -8.95 21.85
CA ALA A 349 6.74 -9.40 20.51
C ALA A 349 7.04 -10.92 20.47
N ALA A 350 7.72 -11.45 21.49
CA ALA A 350 7.98 -12.88 21.62
C ALA A 350 6.69 -13.71 21.82
N GLU A 351 5.66 -13.16 22.48
CA GLU A 351 4.34 -13.81 22.59
C GLU A 351 3.69 -14.00 21.21
N LEU A 352 3.80 -13.03 20.29
CA LEU A 352 3.35 -13.22 18.91
C LEU A 352 4.17 -14.30 18.21
N THR A 353 5.50 -14.30 18.37
CA THR A 353 6.36 -15.36 17.81
C THR A 353 5.93 -16.76 18.29
N ARG A 354 5.60 -16.89 19.58
CA ARG A 354 5.17 -18.14 20.19
C ARG A 354 3.86 -18.69 19.60
N THR A 355 3.04 -17.85 18.98
CA THR A 355 1.80 -18.32 18.31
C THR A 355 2.04 -19.21 17.10
N GLY A 356 3.26 -19.17 16.52
CA GLY A 356 3.62 -19.96 15.34
C GLY A 356 3.19 -19.35 13.99
N ILE A 357 2.66 -18.11 13.99
CA ILE A 357 2.23 -17.43 12.75
C ILE A 357 3.40 -17.05 11.81
N GLY A 358 4.66 -17.13 12.30
CA GLY A 358 5.83 -16.71 11.53
C GLY A 358 6.11 -15.19 11.59
N LEU A 359 5.50 -14.48 12.52
CA LEU A 359 5.66 -13.05 12.78
C LEU A 359 6.04 -12.82 14.23
N PRO A 360 6.61 -11.66 14.57
CA PRO A 360 7.19 -10.63 13.69
C PRO A 360 8.58 -11.00 13.17
N ALA A 361 9.05 -10.28 12.15
CA ALA A 361 10.47 -10.26 11.81
C ALA A 361 11.21 -9.28 12.72
N TYR A 362 12.37 -9.68 13.26
CA TYR A 362 13.16 -8.83 14.15
C TYR A 362 14.32 -8.17 13.40
N TYR A 363 14.46 -6.86 13.56
CA TYR A 363 15.52 -6.06 12.97
C TYR A 363 16.31 -5.35 14.06
N ASN A 364 17.59 -5.69 14.16
CA ASN A 364 18.47 -5.15 15.19
C ASN A 364 19.11 -3.83 14.73
N ASP A 365 18.67 -2.72 15.32
CA ASP A 365 19.18 -1.37 15.04
C ASP A 365 20.70 -1.26 15.25
N GLU A 366 21.29 -2.00 16.22
CA GLU A 366 22.72 -1.96 16.49
C GLU A 366 23.58 -2.59 15.39
N VAL A 367 22.99 -3.38 14.53
CA VAL A 367 23.65 -3.96 13.35
C VAL A 367 23.31 -3.14 12.09
N ILE A 368 22.05 -2.76 11.95
CA ILE A 368 21.55 -2.13 10.71
C ILE A 368 22.03 -0.69 10.61
N ILE A 369 21.93 0.10 11.67
CA ILE A 369 22.33 1.52 11.66
C ILE A 369 23.80 1.67 11.24
N PRO A 370 24.79 1.03 11.88
CA PRO A 370 26.18 1.10 11.44
C PRO A 370 26.41 0.60 10.02
N SER A 371 25.65 -0.42 9.58
CA SER A 371 25.72 -0.91 8.21
C SER A 371 25.27 0.15 7.19
N LEU A 372 24.22 0.90 7.49
CA LEU A 372 23.72 1.99 6.63
C LEU A 372 24.70 3.18 6.63
N GLU A 373 25.28 3.56 7.78
CA GLU A 373 26.31 4.60 7.85
C GLU A 373 27.55 4.21 7.02
N SER A 374 27.95 2.95 7.04
CA SER A 374 29.06 2.47 6.20
C SER A 374 28.81 2.58 4.69
N ARG A 375 27.54 2.74 4.29
CA ARG A 375 27.11 3.00 2.90
C ARG A 375 26.95 4.48 2.59
N GLY A 376 27.26 5.37 3.54
CA GLY A 376 27.28 6.81 3.34
C GLY A 376 26.04 7.56 3.82
N LEU A 377 25.11 6.92 4.53
CA LEU A 377 24.00 7.61 5.18
C LEU A 377 24.50 8.40 6.39
N THR A 378 23.83 9.51 6.70
CA THR A 378 24.04 10.18 7.99
C THR A 378 23.50 9.29 9.13
N LEU A 379 23.96 9.51 10.35
CA LEU A 379 23.44 8.75 11.50
C LEU A 379 21.94 8.96 11.70
N GLN A 380 21.44 10.19 11.47
CA GLN A 380 20.01 10.50 11.56
C GLN A 380 19.20 9.71 10.53
N ASP A 381 19.63 9.74 9.27
CA ASP A 381 18.95 8.99 8.19
C ASP A 381 19.04 7.48 8.42
N ALA A 382 20.19 7.00 8.89
CA ALA A 382 20.37 5.59 9.22
C ALA A 382 19.44 5.15 10.36
N ARG A 383 19.16 6.01 11.37
CA ARG A 383 18.19 5.72 12.43
C ARG A 383 16.74 5.75 11.97
N ASP A 384 16.40 6.55 10.98
CA ASP A 384 15.04 6.61 10.40
C ASP A 384 14.81 5.60 9.27
N TYR A 385 15.58 4.52 9.19
CA TYR A 385 15.42 3.53 8.15
C TYR A 385 14.05 2.84 8.18
N ASN A 386 13.59 2.47 6.98
CA ASN A 386 12.39 1.68 6.76
C ASN A 386 12.74 0.30 6.19
N ILE A 387 11.80 -0.64 6.35
CA ILE A 387 11.93 -2.00 5.83
C ILE A 387 10.89 -2.17 4.73
N CYS A 388 11.37 -2.56 3.55
CA CYS A 388 10.49 -2.80 2.41
C CYS A 388 10.48 -4.28 2.14
N LEU A 389 10.42 -5.24 2.12
CA LEU A 389 10.42 -6.68 1.97
C LEU A 389 11.42 -7.31 2.96
N LEU A 390 12.61 -7.66 2.50
CA LEU A 390 13.69 -8.25 3.28
C LEU A 390 14.89 -7.29 3.43
N TYR A 391 14.82 -6.12 2.80
CA TYR A 391 15.90 -5.14 2.76
C TYR A 391 15.49 -3.86 3.48
N THR A 392 16.44 -3.27 4.20
CA THR A 392 16.31 -1.92 4.72
C THR A 392 16.37 -0.94 3.54
N SER A 393 15.35 -0.11 3.39
CA SER A 393 15.36 1.00 2.44
C SER A 393 15.79 2.26 3.15
N PRO A 394 16.52 3.16 2.48
CA PRO A 394 16.75 4.52 2.99
C PRO A 394 15.40 5.19 3.30
N SER A 395 15.42 6.13 4.24
CA SER A 395 14.24 6.94 4.55
C SER A 395 13.72 7.65 3.29
N PRO A 396 12.41 7.91 3.16
CA PRO A 396 11.88 8.77 2.10
C PRO A 396 12.54 10.15 2.00
N ARG A 397 13.16 10.62 3.07
CA ARG A 397 13.94 11.87 3.12
C ARG A 397 15.23 11.82 2.29
N ASP A 398 15.80 10.64 2.06
CA ASP A 398 17.07 10.47 1.33
C ASP A 398 16.92 10.57 -0.19
N ARG A 399 15.72 10.82 -0.67
CA ARG A 399 15.40 10.98 -2.09
C ARG A 399 14.88 12.38 -2.35
N GLY A 400 15.68 13.36 -1.99
CA GLY A 400 15.47 14.77 -2.35
C GLY A 400 15.60 15.03 -3.85
#